data_3a67cbc8ac8e86748c5da3be0bdec818
#
_entry.id   3a67cbc8ac8e86748c5da3be0bdec818
#
_cell.length_a   1.000
_cell.length_b   1.000
_cell.length_c   1.000
_cell.angle_alpha   90.00
_cell.angle_beta   90.00
_cell.angle_gamma   90.00
#
_symmetry.space_group_name_H-M   'P 1'
#
loop_
_entity.id
_entity.type
_entity.pdbx_description
1 polymer ?
#
loop_
_entity_poly.entity_id
_entity_poly.type
_entity_poly.pdbx_seq_one_letter_code
_entity_poly.pdbx_strand_id
1 'polypeptide(L)'
;FEAASQGTLFLDEIGDLSLSAQAKVLRALQENKVQRVGSDKDISVDVRILAATNKNLKKEIEEGRFREDLYHRLAVILIEVPSLTERTDDIPLLADHFISQIAKKDGMPAKKMEPAAMNLLKQYPWSGNVRELRNVIERLMILGDDPITKKNIVQFAPK
;
A
#
# COMPACT_ATOMS: atom_id res chain seq x y z
N PHE A 1 2.51 8.54 18.64
CA PHE A 1 3.21 7.74 19.65
C PHE A 1 2.39 7.63 20.94
N GLU A 2 2.02 8.74 21.60
CA GLU A 2 1.29 8.71 22.87
C GLU A 2 0.01 7.85 22.80
N ALA A 3 -0.82 8.08 21.77
CA ALA A 3 -2.08 7.34 21.58
C ALA A 3 -1.90 5.84 21.27
N ALA A 4 -0.68 5.43 20.85
CA ALA A 4 -0.35 4.04 20.57
C ALA A 4 0.45 3.38 21.70
N SER A 5 0.64 4.07 22.84
CA SER A 5 1.39 3.51 23.97
C SER A 5 0.73 2.24 24.49
N GLN A 6 1.53 1.22 24.79
CA GLN A 6 1.12 -0.16 25.10
C GLN A 6 0.47 -0.91 23.92
N GLY A 7 0.66 -0.40 22.69
CA GLY A 7 0.11 -0.98 21.47
C GLY A 7 1.10 -0.95 20.31
N THR A 8 0.57 -0.93 19.10
CA THR A 8 1.34 -0.93 17.85
C THR A 8 1.07 0.35 17.06
N LEU A 9 2.12 1.03 16.61
CA LEU A 9 2.07 2.16 15.69
C LEU A 9 2.56 1.71 14.31
N PHE A 10 1.72 1.89 13.30
CA PHE A 10 2.08 1.68 11.91
C PHE A 10 2.48 3.01 11.28
N LEU A 11 3.70 3.07 10.75
CA LEU A 11 4.26 4.22 10.03
C LEU A 11 4.27 3.89 8.54
N ASP A 12 3.27 4.38 7.82
CA ASP A 12 3.19 4.20 6.38
C ASP A 12 4.08 5.23 5.68
N GLU A 13 4.61 4.84 4.52
CA GLU A 13 5.48 5.68 3.67
C GLU A 13 6.64 6.34 4.44
N ILE A 14 7.30 5.57 5.32
CA ILE A 14 8.39 6.08 6.17
C ILE A 14 9.53 6.72 5.35
N GLY A 15 9.71 6.28 4.11
CA GLY A 15 10.70 6.82 3.16
C GLY A 15 10.38 8.23 2.66
N ASP A 16 9.19 8.76 2.91
CA ASP A 16 8.78 10.12 2.52
C ASP A 16 8.93 11.15 3.63
N LEU A 17 9.31 10.72 4.82
CA LEU A 17 9.55 11.64 5.93
C LEU A 17 10.75 12.54 5.67
N SER A 18 10.62 13.82 6.05
CA SER A 18 11.76 14.73 6.09
C SER A 18 12.84 14.25 7.06
N LEU A 19 14.11 14.59 6.84
CA LEU A 19 15.22 14.23 7.73
C LEU A 19 14.98 14.66 9.18
N SER A 20 14.31 15.81 9.39
CA SER A 20 13.91 16.29 10.71
C SER A 20 12.88 15.38 11.39
N ALA A 21 11.88 14.90 10.63
CA ALA A 21 10.90 13.94 11.13
C ALA A 21 11.54 12.57 11.43
N GLN A 22 12.44 12.11 10.55
CA GLN A 22 13.20 10.88 10.76
C GLN A 22 14.02 10.94 12.06
N ALA A 23 14.66 12.07 12.38
CA ALA A 23 15.40 12.25 13.62
C ALA A 23 14.48 12.15 14.86
N LYS A 24 13.27 12.69 14.79
CA LYS A 24 12.28 12.59 15.88
C LYS A 24 11.79 11.14 16.07
N VAL A 25 11.53 10.42 14.98
CA VAL A 25 11.17 8.99 15.03
C VAL A 25 12.30 8.18 15.64
N LEU A 26 13.54 8.40 15.20
CA LEU A 26 14.71 7.72 15.75
C LEU A 26 14.84 7.93 17.27
N ARG A 27 14.72 9.18 17.72
CA ARG A 27 14.76 9.51 19.16
C ARG A 27 13.66 8.77 19.93
N ALA A 28 12.43 8.75 19.41
CA ALA A 28 11.34 8.02 20.02
C ALA A 28 11.61 6.52 20.14
N LEU A 29 12.27 5.92 19.12
CA LEU A 29 12.65 4.50 19.11
C LEU A 29 13.82 4.17 20.04
N GLN A 30 14.73 5.12 20.28
CA GLN A 30 15.91 4.91 21.12
C GLN A 30 15.64 5.17 22.59
N GLU A 31 14.92 6.26 22.89
CA GLU A 31 14.71 6.75 24.25
C GLU A 31 13.36 6.29 24.86
N ASN A 32 12.47 5.72 24.04
CA ASN A 32 11.08 5.44 24.43
C ASN A 32 10.36 6.68 25.00
N LYS A 33 10.69 7.85 24.44
CA LYS A 33 10.15 9.15 24.85
C LYS A 33 9.80 10.01 23.67
N VAL A 34 8.78 10.79 23.80
CA VAL A 34 8.36 11.80 22.82
C VAL A 34 8.09 13.13 23.49
N GLN A 35 8.18 14.23 22.72
CA GLN A 35 7.84 15.57 23.16
C GLN A 35 6.71 16.09 22.27
N ARG A 36 5.75 16.75 22.89
CA ARG A 36 4.71 17.48 22.15
C ARG A 36 5.30 18.72 21.51
N VAL A 37 4.74 19.12 20.38
CA VAL A 37 5.14 20.36 19.71
C VAL A 37 4.91 21.55 20.66
N GLY A 38 5.98 22.35 20.87
CA GLY A 38 5.93 23.50 21.79
C GLY A 38 6.07 23.16 23.28
N SER A 39 6.49 21.93 23.60
CA SER A 39 6.73 21.53 24.99
C SER A 39 8.07 20.81 25.11
N ASP A 40 8.85 21.13 26.13
CA ASP A 40 10.10 20.47 26.47
C ASP A 40 9.90 19.26 27.40
N LYS A 41 8.64 18.93 27.73
CA LYS A 41 8.33 17.82 28.62
C LYS A 41 8.41 16.50 27.91
N ASP A 42 9.27 15.59 28.39
CA ASP A 42 9.36 14.21 27.95
C ASP A 42 8.14 13.39 28.42
N ILE A 43 7.58 12.64 27.50
CA ILE A 43 6.49 11.70 27.77
C ILE A 43 7.00 10.32 27.42
N SER A 44 7.02 9.42 28.39
CA SER A 44 7.42 8.02 28.19
C SER A 44 6.34 7.29 27.38
N VAL A 45 6.78 6.50 26.40
CA VAL A 45 5.91 5.69 25.55
C VAL A 45 6.50 4.29 25.41
N ASP A 46 5.63 3.29 25.35
CA ASP A 46 5.99 1.91 25.03
C ASP A 46 5.17 1.47 23.83
N VAL A 47 5.83 1.45 22.64
CA VAL A 47 5.11 1.29 21.37
C VAL A 47 5.86 0.30 20.49
N ARG A 48 5.17 -0.72 20.02
CA ARG A 48 5.68 -1.57 18.92
C ARG A 48 5.56 -0.80 17.61
N ILE A 49 6.64 -0.72 16.84
CA ILE A 49 6.64 -0.04 15.54
C ILE A 49 6.59 -1.04 14.41
N LEU A 50 5.70 -0.78 13.45
CA LEU A 50 5.71 -1.35 12.11
C LEU A 50 5.88 -0.21 11.13
N ALA A 51 6.81 -0.33 10.18
CA ALA A 51 7.04 0.68 9.16
C ALA A 51 6.88 0.07 7.77
N ALA A 52 6.31 0.84 6.85
CA ALA A 52 6.19 0.44 5.45
C ALA A 52 6.72 1.54 4.53
N THR A 53 7.22 1.15 3.37
CA THR A 53 7.65 2.06 2.30
C THR A 53 7.62 1.35 0.97
N ASN A 54 7.38 2.10 -0.09
CA ASN A 54 7.55 1.65 -1.47
C ASN A 54 8.91 2.05 -2.05
N LYS A 55 9.76 2.75 -1.28
CA LYS A 55 11.08 3.21 -1.71
C LYS A 55 12.18 2.21 -1.39
N ASN A 56 13.22 2.19 -2.22
CA ASN A 56 14.47 1.53 -1.89
C ASN A 56 15.26 2.37 -0.88
N LEU A 57 15.11 2.06 0.41
CA LEU A 57 15.74 2.85 1.48
C LEU A 57 17.27 2.88 1.39
N LYS A 58 17.92 1.84 0.86
CA LYS A 58 19.39 1.84 0.68
C LYS A 58 19.80 2.92 -0.32
N LYS A 59 19.07 3.05 -1.43
CA LYS A 59 19.29 4.12 -2.40
C LYS A 59 18.98 5.50 -1.80
N GLU A 60 17.91 5.62 -1.01
CA GLU A 60 17.59 6.88 -0.33
C GLU A 60 18.68 7.29 0.68
N ILE A 61 19.37 6.33 1.32
CA ILE A 61 20.52 6.58 2.21
C ILE A 61 21.71 7.08 1.39
N GLU A 62 22.08 6.42 0.29
CA GLU A 62 23.16 6.82 -0.61
C GLU A 62 22.98 8.25 -1.13
N GLU A 63 21.73 8.63 -1.40
CA GLU A 63 21.37 9.96 -1.88
C GLU A 63 21.12 10.99 -0.76
N GLY A 64 21.34 10.63 0.50
CA GLY A 64 21.22 11.50 1.67
C GLY A 64 19.80 11.92 2.04
N ARG A 65 18.77 11.21 1.53
CA ARG A 65 17.35 11.48 1.84
C ARG A 65 16.79 10.64 2.98
N PHE A 66 17.47 9.57 3.35
CA PHE A 66 17.09 8.74 4.49
C PHE A 66 18.29 8.51 5.41
N ARG A 67 18.05 8.51 6.71
CA ARG A 67 19.09 8.31 7.71
C ARG A 67 19.42 6.83 7.87
N GLU A 68 20.69 6.50 7.81
CA GLU A 68 21.20 5.15 7.99
C GLU A 68 20.93 4.60 9.40
N ASP A 69 21.07 5.45 10.42
CA ASP A 69 20.82 5.06 11.81
C ASP A 69 19.34 4.68 12.06
N LEU A 70 18.41 5.40 11.45
CA LEU A 70 16.98 5.06 11.50
C LEU A 70 16.70 3.75 10.76
N TYR A 71 17.32 3.55 9.58
CA TYR A 71 17.18 2.31 8.82
C TYR A 71 17.57 1.10 9.69
N HIS A 72 18.74 1.10 10.31
CA HIS A 72 19.20 0.00 11.15
C HIS A 72 18.32 -0.25 12.38
N ARG A 73 17.65 0.79 12.88
CA ARG A 73 16.73 0.65 14.02
C ARG A 73 15.37 0.04 13.61
N LEU A 74 14.93 0.30 12.39
CA LEU A 74 13.65 -0.22 11.86
C LEU A 74 13.81 -1.59 11.20
N ALA A 75 14.90 -1.83 10.47
CA ALA A 75 15.11 -2.98 9.61
C ALA A 75 15.59 -4.24 10.37
N VAL A 76 15.06 -4.49 11.57
CA VAL A 76 15.36 -5.70 12.34
C VAL A 76 14.75 -6.94 11.69
N ILE A 77 13.50 -6.82 11.19
CA ILE A 77 12.80 -7.84 10.42
C ILE A 77 12.29 -7.18 9.16
N LEU A 78 12.75 -7.64 8.00
CA LEU A 78 12.28 -7.18 6.69
C LEU A 78 11.25 -8.15 6.15
N ILE A 79 10.11 -7.61 5.74
CA ILE A 79 9.03 -8.35 5.07
C ILE A 79 8.87 -7.76 3.69
N GLU A 80 9.19 -8.54 2.67
CA GLU A 80 8.96 -8.15 1.28
C GLU A 80 7.53 -8.57 0.87
N VAL A 81 6.74 -7.60 0.42
CA VAL A 81 5.38 -7.84 -0.08
C VAL A 81 5.45 -7.92 -1.60
N PRO A 82 5.16 -9.08 -2.21
CA PRO A 82 5.23 -9.24 -3.65
C PRO A 82 4.21 -8.34 -4.37
N SER A 83 4.63 -7.79 -5.50
CA SER A 83 3.76 -7.04 -6.40
C SER A 83 2.67 -7.94 -7.01
N LEU A 84 1.61 -7.34 -7.54
CA LEU A 84 0.54 -8.12 -8.20
C LEU A 84 1.04 -8.82 -9.47
N THR A 85 2.05 -8.27 -10.12
CA THR A 85 2.72 -8.90 -11.29
C THR A 85 3.49 -10.18 -10.94
N GLU A 86 3.92 -10.33 -9.69
CA GLU A 86 4.60 -11.54 -9.19
C GLU A 86 3.61 -12.61 -8.69
N ARG A 87 2.32 -12.25 -8.57
CA ARG A 87 1.23 -13.14 -8.13
C ARG A 87 -0.01 -13.02 -9.02
N THR A 88 0.20 -13.13 -10.33
CA THR A 88 -0.87 -12.99 -11.34
C THR A 88 -2.00 -14.00 -11.17
N ASP A 89 -1.75 -15.12 -10.49
CA ASP A 89 -2.77 -16.13 -10.20
C ASP A 89 -3.80 -15.68 -9.17
N ASP A 90 -3.51 -14.63 -8.40
CA ASP A 90 -4.48 -14.01 -7.49
C ASP A 90 -5.47 -13.09 -8.23
N ILE A 91 -5.14 -12.65 -9.45
CA ILE A 91 -5.95 -11.66 -10.20
C ILE A 91 -7.39 -12.12 -10.40
N PRO A 92 -7.70 -13.36 -10.79
CA PRO A 92 -9.09 -13.80 -10.95
C PRO A 92 -9.89 -13.70 -9.64
N LEU A 93 -9.32 -14.18 -8.54
CA LEU A 93 -9.97 -14.13 -7.22
C LEU A 93 -10.22 -12.71 -6.75
N LEU A 94 -9.24 -11.82 -6.94
CA LEU A 94 -9.34 -10.40 -6.61
C LEU A 94 -10.39 -9.69 -7.50
N ALA A 95 -10.41 -10.00 -8.81
CA ALA A 95 -11.38 -9.42 -9.73
C ALA A 95 -12.82 -9.81 -9.37
N ASP A 96 -13.08 -11.08 -9.10
CA ASP A 96 -14.39 -11.57 -8.69
C ASP A 96 -14.82 -10.96 -7.34
N HIS A 97 -13.88 -10.83 -6.40
CA HIS A 97 -14.12 -10.16 -5.12
C HIS A 97 -14.53 -8.70 -5.34
N PHE A 98 -13.81 -7.94 -6.18
CA PHE A 98 -14.13 -6.53 -6.42
C PHE A 98 -15.43 -6.36 -7.19
N ILE A 99 -15.72 -7.20 -8.19
CA ILE A 99 -17.01 -7.20 -8.88
C ILE A 99 -18.15 -7.35 -7.87
N SER A 100 -18.04 -8.34 -6.99
CA SER A 100 -19.06 -8.61 -5.96
C SER A 100 -19.19 -7.46 -4.95
N GLN A 101 -18.07 -6.89 -4.51
CA GLN A 101 -18.03 -5.80 -3.54
C GLN A 101 -18.66 -4.52 -4.13
N ILE A 102 -18.31 -4.17 -5.38
CA ILE A 102 -18.81 -2.98 -6.07
C ILE A 102 -20.30 -3.13 -6.37
N ALA A 103 -20.71 -4.28 -6.90
CA ALA A 103 -22.12 -4.58 -7.16
C ALA A 103 -22.99 -4.39 -5.91
N LYS A 104 -22.52 -4.92 -4.76
CA LYS A 104 -23.22 -4.77 -3.47
C LYS A 104 -23.24 -3.32 -2.97
N LYS A 105 -22.11 -2.61 -3.09
CA LYS A 105 -21.97 -1.21 -2.62
C LYS A 105 -22.88 -0.27 -3.40
N ASP A 106 -22.90 -0.42 -4.71
CA ASP A 106 -23.56 0.52 -5.62
C ASP A 106 -24.97 0.07 -6.03
N GLY A 107 -25.47 -1.07 -5.51
CA GLY A 107 -26.81 -1.60 -5.76
C GLY A 107 -27.01 -2.05 -7.21
N MET A 108 -25.95 -2.42 -7.92
CA MET A 108 -25.99 -2.87 -9.30
C MET A 108 -25.80 -4.39 -9.42
N PRO A 109 -26.28 -5.04 -10.50
CA PRO A 109 -26.01 -6.46 -10.71
C PRO A 109 -24.52 -6.72 -10.92
N ALA A 110 -24.02 -7.82 -10.34
CA ALA A 110 -22.66 -8.27 -10.57
C ALA A 110 -22.52 -8.74 -12.03
N LYS A 111 -21.60 -8.14 -12.78
CA LYS A 111 -21.31 -8.52 -14.16
C LYS A 111 -20.45 -9.78 -14.20
N LYS A 112 -20.65 -10.60 -15.21
CA LYS A 112 -19.74 -11.73 -15.51
C LYS A 112 -18.54 -11.22 -16.30
N MET A 113 -17.42 -11.91 -16.20
CA MET A 113 -16.23 -11.62 -16.99
C MET A 113 -15.91 -12.81 -17.90
N GLU A 114 -15.69 -12.55 -19.19
CA GLU A 114 -15.28 -13.59 -20.13
C GLU A 114 -13.88 -14.14 -19.82
N PRO A 115 -13.60 -15.43 -20.05
CA PRO A 115 -12.27 -15.99 -19.84
C PRO A 115 -11.16 -15.26 -20.61
N ALA A 116 -11.47 -14.79 -21.84
CA ALA A 116 -10.53 -14.01 -22.65
C ALA A 116 -10.20 -12.64 -22.04
N ALA A 117 -11.17 -11.99 -21.37
CA ALA A 117 -10.97 -10.75 -20.64
C ALA A 117 -10.11 -10.96 -19.40
N MET A 118 -10.41 -12.02 -18.62
CA MET A 118 -9.63 -12.40 -17.45
C MET A 118 -8.17 -12.71 -17.79
N ASN A 119 -7.94 -13.47 -18.86
CA ASN A 119 -6.58 -13.78 -19.33
C ASN A 119 -5.81 -12.51 -19.73
N LEU A 120 -6.48 -11.51 -20.29
CA LEU A 120 -5.86 -10.24 -20.61
C LEU A 120 -5.49 -9.47 -19.35
N LEU A 121 -6.36 -9.43 -18.32
CA LEU A 121 -6.04 -8.79 -17.03
C LEU A 121 -4.79 -9.39 -16.38
N LYS A 122 -4.57 -10.70 -16.48
CA LYS A 122 -3.36 -11.35 -15.95
C LYS A 122 -2.05 -10.87 -16.62
N GLN A 123 -2.14 -10.32 -17.82
CA GLN A 123 -0.97 -9.88 -18.61
C GLN A 123 -0.65 -8.38 -18.44
N TYR A 124 -1.49 -7.63 -17.75
CA TYR A 124 -1.27 -6.20 -17.53
C TYR A 124 -0.14 -5.95 -16.51
N PRO A 125 0.66 -4.90 -16.74
CA PRO A 125 1.70 -4.48 -15.79
C PRO A 125 1.08 -3.65 -14.66
N TRP A 126 0.57 -4.30 -13.65
CA TRP A 126 -0.11 -3.67 -12.52
C TRP A 126 0.82 -2.80 -11.66
N SER A 127 1.26 -1.66 -12.16
CA SER A 127 2.17 -0.74 -11.47
C SER A 127 1.57 -0.19 -10.18
N GLY A 128 0.26 0.07 -10.17
CA GLY A 128 -0.51 0.47 -9.00
C GLY A 128 -1.07 -0.71 -8.19
N ASN A 129 -0.61 -1.94 -8.50
CA ASN A 129 -0.94 -3.16 -7.77
C ASN A 129 -2.46 -3.39 -7.62
N VAL A 130 -2.87 -3.90 -6.46
CA VAL A 130 -4.28 -4.23 -6.14
C VAL A 130 -5.19 -2.99 -6.21
N ARG A 131 -4.65 -1.80 -5.87
CA ARG A 131 -5.42 -0.55 -5.95
C ARG A 131 -5.78 -0.20 -7.39
N GLU A 132 -4.84 -0.38 -8.31
CA GLU A 132 -5.07 -0.17 -9.75
C GLU A 132 -6.07 -1.19 -10.31
N LEU A 133 -5.89 -2.48 -10.00
CA LEU A 133 -6.83 -3.52 -10.39
C LEU A 133 -8.26 -3.19 -9.93
N ARG A 134 -8.44 -2.80 -8.67
CA ARG A 134 -9.75 -2.42 -8.14
C ARG A 134 -10.37 -1.26 -8.94
N ASN A 135 -9.59 -0.22 -9.23
CA ASN A 135 -10.09 0.94 -10.00
C ASN A 135 -10.47 0.55 -11.45
N VAL A 136 -9.71 -0.37 -12.05
CA VAL A 136 -10.04 -0.91 -13.38
C VAL A 136 -11.35 -1.71 -13.33
N ILE A 137 -11.51 -2.59 -12.34
CA ILE A 137 -12.75 -3.36 -12.17
C ILE A 137 -13.95 -2.41 -11.92
N GLU A 138 -13.80 -1.38 -11.09
CA GLU A 138 -14.86 -0.39 -10.86
C GLU A 138 -15.27 0.31 -12.16
N ARG A 139 -14.30 0.72 -12.98
CA ARG A 139 -14.55 1.31 -14.30
C ARG A 139 -15.25 0.33 -15.25
N LEU A 140 -14.85 -0.94 -15.27
CA LEU A 140 -15.48 -1.98 -16.07
C LEU A 140 -16.91 -2.30 -15.62
N MET A 141 -17.16 -2.24 -14.33
CA MET A 141 -18.53 -2.41 -13.78
C MET A 141 -19.46 -1.27 -14.21
N ILE A 142 -18.96 -0.04 -14.31
CA ILE A 142 -19.75 1.13 -14.70
C ILE A 142 -19.92 1.20 -16.23
N LEU A 143 -18.84 1.08 -16.99
CA LEU A 143 -18.78 1.40 -18.43
C LEU A 143 -18.74 0.18 -19.34
N GLY A 144 -18.42 -1.00 -18.83
CA GLY A 144 -18.31 -2.22 -19.65
C GLY A 144 -19.65 -2.87 -19.93
N ASP A 145 -19.62 -3.83 -20.87
CA ASP A 145 -20.77 -4.67 -21.20
C ASP A 145 -21.01 -5.73 -20.10
N ASP A 146 -22.09 -6.47 -20.20
CA ASP A 146 -22.33 -7.70 -19.44
C ASP A 146 -22.61 -8.85 -20.42
N PRO A 147 -21.69 -9.80 -20.55
CA PRO A 147 -20.43 -9.97 -19.80
C PRO A 147 -19.35 -8.96 -20.22
N ILE A 148 -18.41 -8.70 -19.28
CA ILE A 148 -17.20 -7.90 -19.53
C ILE A 148 -16.31 -8.65 -20.53
N THR A 149 -16.05 -8.02 -21.68
CA THR A 149 -15.31 -8.61 -22.80
C THR A 149 -13.85 -8.16 -22.85
N LYS A 150 -13.04 -8.85 -23.65
CA LYS A 150 -11.66 -8.42 -23.96
C LYS A 150 -11.61 -6.98 -24.51
N LYS A 151 -12.61 -6.57 -25.32
CA LYS A 151 -12.71 -5.21 -25.88
C LYS A 151 -12.86 -4.16 -24.77
N ASN A 152 -13.65 -4.45 -23.73
CA ASN A 152 -13.82 -3.55 -22.59
C ASN A 152 -12.49 -3.38 -21.84
N ILE A 153 -11.69 -4.44 -21.64
CA ILE A 153 -10.39 -4.33 -21.01
C ILE A 153 -9.48 -3.40 -21.82
N VAL A 154 -9.35 -3.61 -23.13
CA VAL A 154 -8.51 -2.76 -24.00
C VAL A 154 -8.95 -1.30 -23.98
N GLN A 155 -10.25 -1.04 -23.86
CA GLN A 155 -10.81 0.31 -23.88
C GLN A 155 -10.65 1.03 -22.53
N PHE A 156 -10.79 0.34 -21.41
CA PHE A 156 -10.96 0.95 -20.09
C PHE A 156 -9.81 0.65 -19.10
N ALA A 157 -8.94 -0.33 -19.37
CA ALA A 157 -7.73 -0.51 -18.59
C ALA A 157 -6.68 0.57 -18.90
N PRO A 158 -5.74 0.87 -18.00
CA PRO A 158 -4.69 1.84 -18.25
C PRO A 158 -3.82 1.40 -19.44
N LYS A 159 -3.34 2.40 -20.20
CA LYS A 159 -2.42 2.18 -21.31
C LYS A 159 -0.99 2.09 -20.81
#